data_e3091b9530cc41697ebe8ef93964bf7c
#
_entry.id   e3091b9530cc41697ebe8ef93964bf7c
#
_cell.length_a   1.000
_cell.length_b   1.000
_cell.length_c   1.000
_cell.angle_alpha   90.00
_cell.angle_beta   90.00
_cell.angle_gamma   90.00
#
_symmetry.space_group_name_H-M   'P 1'
#
loop_
_entity.id
_entity.type
_entity.pdbx_description
1 polymer ?
#
loop_
_entity_poly.entity_id
_entity_poly.type
_entity_poly.pdbx_seq_one_letter_code
_entity_poly.pdbx_strand_id
1 'polypeptide(L)'
;IRRPPRSTPKPSSAASDVYKRQFFSDANSTMRLTYGKVEGSKPRDGMSYDWFTTIDGIIDKYNTGESDFKIPTRLQNLYNEKKYGRYGANGTLNICFLGSNHTTGGNSGSPALDSKGQLVGINFDRTWESTMSDVLFDENICRNIMVDIRYVLWVIDIYAGAGHLVNEMNLVE
;
A
#
# COMPACT_ATOMS: atom_id res chain seq x y z
N ILE A 1 -33.49 27.72 -6.36
CA ILE A 1 -32.59 26.63 -5.91
C ILE A 1 -31.22 27.25 -5.77
N ARG A 2 -30.78 27.58 -4.52
CA ARG A 2 -29.42 28.04 -4.26
C ARG A 2 -28.46 26.89 -4.43
N ARG A 3 -27.51 27.00 -5.33
CA ARG A 3 -26.35 26.11 -5.37
C ARG A 3 -25.63 26.20 -4.03
N PRO A 4 -25.21 25.06 -3.44
CA PRO A 4 -24.35 25.10 -2.27
C PRO A 4 -23.08 25.93 -2.61
N PRO A 5 -22.54 26.70 -1.65
CA PRO A 5 -21.32 27.43 -1.90
C PRO A 5 -20.22 26.45 -2.32
N ARG A 6 -19.57 26.70 -3.45
CA ARG A 6 -18.33 26.02 -3.81
C ARG A 6 -17.39 26.22 -2.64
N SER A 7 -16.91 25.12 -2.06
CA SER A 7 -15.82 25.22 -1.09
C SER A 7 -14.66 25.94 -1.80
N THR A 8 -14.36 27.15 -1.34
CA THR A 8 -13.18 27.87 -1.83
C THR A 8 -11.96 27.04 -1.44
N PRO A 9 -11.10 26.65 -2.39
CA PRO A 9 -9.88 25.91 -2.08
C PRO A 9 -9.07 26.72 -1.05
N LYS A 10 -8.47 26.03 -0.08
CA LYS A 10 -7.53 26.67 0.85
C LYS A 10 -6.41 27.34 0.04
N PRO A 11 -5.84 28.48 0.48
CA PRO A 11 -4.81 29.19 -0.28
C PRO A 11 -3.62 28.33 -0.72
N SER A 12 -3.24 27.33 0.09
CA SER A 12 -2.18 26.37 -0.23
C SER A 12 -2.55 25.43 -1.40
N SER A 13 -3.82 25.00 -1.47
CA SER A 13 -4.27 24.16 -2.57
C SER A 13 -4.47 24.95 -3.86
N ALA A 14 -4.88 26.23 -3.75
CA ALA A 14 -4.96 27.12 -4.89
C ALA A 14 -3.58 27.40 -5.53
N ALA A 15 -2.55 27.56 -4.70
CA ALA A 15 -1.18 27.71 -5.19
C ALA A 15 -0.66 26.42 -5.89
N SER A 16 -1.03 25.25 -5.36
CA SER A 16 -0.69 23.97 -5.98
C SER A 16 -1.35 23.78 -7.34
N ASP A 17 -2.60 24.25 -7.51
CA ASP A 17 -3.32 24.16 -8.78
C ASP A 17 -2.68 24.98 -9.90
N VAL A 18 -2.15 26.14 -9.58
CA VAL A 18 -1.47 27.00 -10.57
C VAL A 18 -0.26 26.29 -11.17
N TYR A 19 0.45 25.48 -10.39
CA TYR A 19 1.67 24.80 -10.84
C TYR A 19 1.45 23.39 -11.39
N LYS A 20 0.48 22.64 -10.83
CA LYS A 20 0.33 21.21 -11.13
C LYS A 20 -1.02 20.81 -11.69
N ARG A 21 -2.01 21.70 -11.71
CA ARG A 21 -3.39 21.46 -12.18
C ARG A 21 -4.04 20.19 -11.60
N GLN A 22 -3.65 19.80 -10.38
CA GLN A 22 -4.15 18.62 -9.71
C GLN A 22 -4.75 18.97 -8.37
N PHE A 23 -6.08 18.97 -8.30
CA PHE A 23 -6.82 18.83 -7.06
C PHE A 23 -7.39 17.43 -6.99
N PHE A 24 -7.16 16.75 -5.88
CA PHE A 24 -7.93 15.55 -5.61
C PHE A 24 -9.33 15.94 -5.15
N SER A 25 -10.31 15.14 -5.54
CA SER A 25 -11.70 15.35 -5.12
C SER A 25 -11.93 14.75 -3.74
N ASP A 26 -12.65 15.47 -2.88
CA ASP A 26 -13.18 14.90 -1.66
C ASP A 26 -14.12 13.71 -1.96
N ALA A 27 -14.25 12.79 -1.01
CA ALA A 27 -15.19 11.69 -1.10
C ALA A 27 -16.62 12.22 -1.19
N ASN A 28 -17.33 11.86 -2.26
CA ASN A 28 -18.67 12.34 -2.58
C ASN A 28 -19.62 11.21 -2.99
N SER A 29 -19.34 9.98 -2.56
CA SER A 29 -20.08 8.76 -2.91
C SER A 29 -19.98 8.36 -4.39
N THR A 30 -19.04 8.91 -5.14
CA THR A 30 -18.71 8.47 -6.50
C THR A 30 -17.41 7.67 -6.51
N MET A 31 -17.28 6.79 -7.50
CA MET A 31 -16.03 6.07 -7.70
C MET A 31 -14.91 7.06 -8.07
N ARG A 32 -13.77 6.93 -7.41
CA ARG A 32 -12.55 7.67 -7.72
C ARG A 32 -11.48 6.70 -8.18
N LEU A 33 -10.78 7.06 -9.21
CA LEU A 33 -9.65 6.31 -9.73
C LEU A 33 -8.38 7.13 -9.57
N THR A 34 -7.34 6.51 -9.02
CA THR A 34 -5.98 7.04 -9.04
C THR A 34 -5.08 6.03 -9.73
N TYR A 35 -4.05 6.50 -10.39
CA TYR A 35 -3.11 5.63 -11.10
C TYR A 35 -1.68 6.09 -10.91
N GLY A 36 -0.75 5.16 -11.07
CA GLY A 36 0.68 5.38 -10.86
C GLY A 36 1.48 4.16 -11.28
N LYS A 37 2.70 4.10 -10.79
CA LYS A 37 3.63 2.98 -11.02
C LYS A 37 4.01 2.35 -9.69
N VAL A 38 4.34 1.07 -9.74
CA VAL A 38 5.01 0.41 -8.62
C VAL A 38 6.48 0.81 -8.68
N GLU A 39 6.91 1.62 -7.73
CA GLU A 39 8.27 2.15 -7.69
C GLU A 39 8.65 2.63 -6.29
N GLY A 40 9.94 2.58 -5.98
CA GLY A 40 10.51 3.15 -4.76
C GLY A 40 10.58 4.68 -4.81
N SER A 41 11.24 5.27 -3.85
CA SER A 41 11.47 6.72 -3.82
C SER A 41 12.83 7.08 -3.23
N LYS A 42 13.27 8.29 -3.53
CA LYS A 42 14.46 8.90 -2.92
C LYS A 42 14.04 10.22 -2.27
N PRO A 43 13.50 10.18 -1.06
CA PRO A 43 12.87 11.35 -0.44
C PRO A 43 13.89 12.44 -0.06
N ARG A 44 15.15 12.07 0.12
CA ARG A 44 16.25 12.99 0.40
C ARG A 44 17.60 12.38 0.03
N ASP A 45 18.64 13.20 0.05
CA ASP A 45 20.01 12.75 -0.19
C ASP A 45 20.43 11.64 0.79
N GLY A 46 21.08 10.60 0.26
CA GLY A 46 21.53 9.45 1.02
C GLY A 46 20.43 8.48 1.47
N MET A 47 19.15 8.70 1.09
CA MET A 47 18.03 7.85 1.46
C MET A 47 17.30 7.31 0.25
N SER A 48 17.13 6.00 0.20
CA SER A 48 16.38 5.31 -0.85
C SER A 48 15.46 4.27 -0.25
N TYR A 49 14.21 4.26 -0.67
CA TYR A 49 13.25 3.19 -0.38
C TYR A 49 13.10 2.30 -1.60
N ASP A 50 13.25 1.00 -1.40
CA ASP A 50 12.87 0.02 -2.40
C ASP A 50 11.36 0.01 -2.58
N TRP A 51 10.90 -0.49 -3.71
CA TRP A 51 9.48 -0.52 -4.04
C TRP A 51 8.69 -1.59 -3.27
N PHE A 52 9.35 -2.48 -2.52
CA PHE A 52 8.71 -3.56 -1.75
C PHE A 52 9.40 -3.78 -0.39
N THR A 53 8.68 -4.45 0.50
CA THR A 53 9.21 -4.99 1.76
C THR A 53 8.90 -6.48 1.86
N THR A 54 9.66 -7.18 2.69
CA THR A 54 9.54 -8.62 2.86
C THR A 54 9.23 -9.01 4.31
N ILE A 55 8.92 -10.27 4.52
CA ILE A 55 8.69 -10.83 5.86
C ILE A 55 9.92 -10.69 6.76
N ASP A 56 11.12 -10.58 6.19
CA ASP A 56 12.36 -10.40 6.95
C ASP A 56 12.29 -9.12 7.79
N GLY A 57 11.72 -8.02 7.25
CA GLY A 57 11.54 -6.78 8.01
C GLY A 57 10.58 -6.90 9.21
N ILE A 58 9.62 -7.84 9.17
CA ILE A 58 8.77 -8.15 10.34
C ILE A 58 9.61 -8.84 11.41
N ILE A 59 10.47 -9.77 11.02
CA ILE A 59 11.34 -10.51 11.93
C ILE A 59 12.41 -9.58 12.52
N ASP A 60 12.98 -8.67 11.75
CA ASP A 60 13.93 -7.68 12.25
C ASP A 60 13.32 -6.82 13.36
N LYS A 61 12.08 -6.35 13.17
CA LYS A 61 11.34 -5.62 14.21
C LYS A 61 11.07 -6.49 15.44
N TYR A 62 10.65 -7.72 15.25
CA TYR A 62 10.44 -8.66 16.36
C TYR A 62 11.73 -8.86 17.19
N ASN A 63 12.88 -8.95 16.53
CA ASN A 63 14.17 -9.16 17.16
C ASN A 63 14.65 -7.94 17.99
N THR A 64 14.05 -6.76 17.84
CA THR A 64 14.33 -5.62 18.72
C THR A 64 13.88 -5.86 20.15
N GLY A 65 12.95 -6.79 20.39
CA GLY A 65 12.39 -7.13 21.69
C GLY A 65 11.34 -6.15 22.20
N GLU A 66 10.96 -5.14 21.41
CA GLU A 66 9.92 -4.19 21.77
C GLU A 66 8.54 -4.87 21.83
N SER A 67 7.72 -4.45 22.82
CA SER A 67 6.40 -5.07 23.07
C SER A 67 5.45 -4.98 21.88
N ASP A 68 5.56 -3.90 21.11
CA ASP A 68 4.66 -3.58 20.01
C ASP A 68 4.94 -4.43 18.75
N PHE A 69 6.14 -5.05 18.70
CA PHE A 69 6.56 -5.88 17.56
C PHE A 69 6.49 -7.38 17.86
N LYS A 70 5.76 -7.78 18.89
CA LYS A 70 5.54 -9.19 19.15
C LYS A 70 4.73 -9.85 18.04
N ILE A 71 5.21 -11.00 17.59
CA ILE A 71 4.53 -11.80 16.56
C ILE A 71 4.12 -13.17 17.12
N PRO A 72 3.07 -13.79 16.59
CA PRO A 72 2.65 -15.12 17.01
C PRO A 72 3.73 -16.17 16.71
N THR A 73 3.89 -17.15 17.62
CA THR A 73 4.84 -18.26 17.45
C THR A 73 4.64 -19.02 16.13
N ARG A 74 3.38 -19.17 15.70
CA ARG A 74 3.08 -19.79 14.39
C ARG A 74 3.74 -19.07 13.23
N LEU A 75 3.75 -17.73 13.23
CA LEU A 75 4.41 -16.94 12.19
C LEU A 75 5.92 -17.16 12.20
N GLN A 76 6.53 -17.20 13.40
CA GLN A 76 7.96 -17.46 13.55
C GLN A 76 8.34 -18.85 13.01
N ASN A 77 7.55 -19.87 13.32
CA ASN A 77 7.79 -21.22 12.82
C ASN A 77 7.73 -21.30 11.30
N LEU A 78 6.67 -20.72 10.70
CA LEU A 78 6.51 -20.70 9.25
C LEU A 78 7.64 -19.92 8.55
N TYR A 79 8.12 -18.85 9.16
CA TYR A 79 9.28 -18.11 8.68
C TYR A 79 10.56 -18.95 8.72
N ASN A 80 10.85 -19.59 9.86
CA ASN A 80 12.04 -20.43 10.04
C ASN A 80 12.05 -21.64 9.08
N GLU A 81 10.87 -22.21 8.82
CA GLU A 81 10.68 -23.31 7.86
C GLU A 81 10.67 -22.82 6.39
N LYS A 82 10.70 -21.50 6.16
CA LYS A 82 10.52 -20.88 4.83
C LYS A 82 9.29 -21.39 4.08
N LYS A 83 8.20 -21.60 4.82
CA LYS A 83 6.98 -22.20 4.30
C LYS A 83 6.11 -21.16 3.60
N TYR A 84 6.60 -20.69 2.46
CA TYR A 84 5.90 -19.64 1.69
C TYR A 84 5.05 -20.22 0.56
N GLY A 85 5.27 -21.50 0.17
CA GLY A 85 4.57 -22.14 -0.93
C GLY A 85 4.69 -21.35 -2.23
N ARG A 86 3.64 -21.31 -3.02
CA ARG A 86 3.57 -20.57 -4.29
C ARG A 86 3.53 -19.05 -4.16
N TYR A 87 3.39 -18.55 -2.94
CA TYR A 87 3.29 -17.10 -2.66
C TYR A 87 4.66 -16.44 -2.46
N GLY A 88 5.70 -17.24 -2.19
CA GLY A 88 7.06 -16.75 -2.03
C GLY A 88 7.75 -16.45 -3.36
N ALA A 89 8.68 -15.49 -3.32
CA ALA A 89 9.55 -15.18 -4.44
C ALA A 89 10.99 -14.99 -3.94
N ASN A 90 11.97 -15.51 -4.67
CA ASN A 90 13.39 -15.38 -4.34
C ASN A 90 13.76 -15.82 -2.90
N GLY A 91 13.06 -16.84 -2.37
CA GLY A 91 13.33 -17.38 -1.03
C GLY A 91 12.77 -16.57 0.14
N THR A 92 11.98 -15.55 -0.12
CA THR A 92 11.29 -14.74 0.87
C THR A 92 9.82 -14.51 0.48
N LEU A 93 9.07 -13.80 1.29
CA LEU A 93 7.67 -13.44 1.06
C LEU A 93 7.52 -11.92 1.06
N ASN A 94 7.06 -11.36 -0.05
CA ASN A 94 6.76 -9.93 -0.12
C ASN A 94 5.53 -9.60 0.73
N ILE A 95 5.60 -8.51 1.47
CA ILE A 95 4.54 -8.07 2.39
C ILE A 95 3.81 -6.86 1.82
N CYS A 96 4.55 -5.81 1.45
CA CYS A 96 4.01 -4.57 0.94
C CYS A 96 4.80 -4.09 -0.28
N PHE A 97 4.15 -3.24 -1.06
CA PHE A 97 4.82 -2.51 -2.14
C PHE A 97 4.36 -1.04 -2.17
N LEU A 98 5.16 -0.22 -2.83
CA LEU A 98 4.93 1.21 -2.96
C LEU A 98 4.36 1.56 -4.33
N GLY A 99 3.42 2.51 -4.34
CA GLY A 99 2.86 3.08 -5.56
C GLY A 99 3.00 4.60 -5.60
N SER A 100 3.22 5.16 -6.79
CA SER A 100 3.32 6.61 -6.99
C SER A 100 1.98 7.31 -7.18
N ASN A 101 0.87 6.59 -7.13
CA ASN A 101 -0.46 7.15 -7.25
C ASN A 101 -0.87 7.93 -5.99
N HIS A 102 -1.58 9.04 -6.19
CA HIS A 102 -2.05 9.89 -5.09
C HIS A 102 -3.22 9.23 -4.36
N THR A 103 -3.09 9.09 -3.04
CA THR A 103 -4.13 8.58 -2.15
C THR A 103 -4.34 9.53 -0.97
N THR A 104 -5.54 9.50 -0.40
CA THR A 104 -5.92 10.31 0.77
C THR A 104 -6.65 9.46 1.79
N GLY A 105 -7.04 10.05 2.92
CA GLY A 105 -7.95 9.41 3.88
C GLY A 105 -9.22 8.89 3.19
N GLY A 106 -9.65 7.68 3.53
CA GLY A 106 -10.77 6.98 2.89
C GLY A 106 -10.35 5.98 1.80
N ASN A 107 -9.10 6.00 1.33
CA ASN A 107 -8.58 5.00 0.39
C ASN A 107 -8.14 3.69 1.06
N SER A 108 -8.10 3.64 2.39
CA SER A 108 -7.76 2.41 3.12
C SER A 108 -8.74 1.28 2.78
N GLY A 109 -8.21 0.11 2.41
CA GLY A 109 -8.97 -1.05 1.96
C GLY A 109 -9.33 -1.03 0.46
N SER A 110 -8.97 0.01 -0.28
CA SER A 110 -9.21 0.07 -1.72
C SER A 110 -8.35 -0.93 -2.48
N PRO A 111 -8.92 -1.60 -3.51
CA PRO A 111 -8.16 -2.55 -4.33
C PRO A 111 -7.14 -1.82 -5.21
N ALA A 112 -5.94 -2.38 -5.29
CA ALA A 112 -4.95 -2.02 -6.30
C ALA A 112 -5.02 -3.04 -7.44
N LEU A 113 -5.25 -2.55 -8.64
CA LEU A 113 -5.41 -3.37 -9.84
C LEU A 113 -4.26 -3.11 -10.82
N ASP A 114 -3.86 -4.13 -11.54
CA ASP A 114 -2.94 -3.99 -12.65
C ASP A 114 -3.65 -3.47 -13.92
N SER A 115 -2.92 -3.34 -15.02
CA SER A 115 -3.46 -2.88 -16.31
C SER A 115 -4.47 -3.84 -16.95
N LYS A 116 -4.59 -5.07 -16.45
CA LYS A 116 -5.57 -6.08 -16.88
C LYS A 116 -6.78 -6.16 -15.96
N GLY A 117 -6.83 -5.33 -14.90
CA GLY A 117 -7.89 -5.35 -13.90
C GLY A 117 -7.74 -6.46 -12.87
N GLN A 118 -6.56 -7.08 -12.74
CA GLN A 118 -6.28 -8.12 -11.77
C GLN A 118 -5.90 -7.49 -10.44
N LEU A 119 -6.40 -8.03 -9.33
CA LEU A 119 -6.09 -7.56 -7.99
C LEU A 119 -4.65 -7.93 -7.64
N VAL A 120 -3.82 -6.92 -7.40
CA VAL A 120 -2.40 -7.09 -7.05
C VAL A 120 -2.09 -6.66 -5.61
N GLY A 121 -2.96 -5.89 -4.99
CA GLY A 121 -2.79 -5.45 -3.61
C GLY A 121 -3.99 -4.72 -3.05
N ILE A 122 -3.86 -4.31 -1.78
CA ILE A 122 -4.86 -3.53 -1.08
C ILE A 122 -4.17 -2.32 -0.47
N ASN A 123 -4.61 -1.12 -0.83
CA ASN A 123 -4.07 0.11 -0.28
C ASN A 123 -4.43 0.23 1.20
N PHE A 124 -3.48 0.63 2.06
CA PHE A 124 -3.79 0.82 3.48
C PHE A 124 -3.12 2.04 4.11
N ASP A 125 -2.00 2.53 3.56
CA ASP A 125 -1.26 3.64 4.15
C ASP A 125 -0.46 4.39 3.08
N ARG A 126 0.36 5.33 3.53
CA ARG A 126 1.33 6.07 2.74
C ARG A 126 2.64 6.22 3.51
N THR A 127 3.73 6.50 2.81
CA THR A 127 5.04 6.71 3.46
C THR A 127 4.99 7.97 4.33
N TRP A 128 5.87 8.02 5.32
CA TRP A 128 5.96 9.17 6.24
C TRP A 128 6.12 10.50 5.50
N GLU A 129 6.94 10.52 4.47
CA GLU A 129 7.20 11.69 3.64
C GLU A 129 5.98 12.13 2.83
N SER A 130 5.01 11.24 2.67
CA SER A 130 3.75 11.50 1.95
C SER A 130 2.67 12.09 2.83
N THR A 131 2.90 12.29 4.13
CA THR A 131 1.89 12.87 5.05
C THR A 131 1.45 14.27 4.62
N MET A 132 2.32 15.00 3.92
CA MET A 132 2.01 16.31 3.35
C MET A 132 1.12 16.26 2.11
N SER A 133 0.90 15.09 1.51
CA SER A 133 0.29 14.96 0.18
C SER A 133 -1.16 15.45 0.11
N ASP A 134 -1.86 15.59 1.25
CA ASP A 134 -3.19 16.19 1.31
C ASP A 134 -3.17 17.70 1.03
N VAL A 135 -2.00 18.35 1.20
CA VAL A 135 -1.80 19.78 0.95
C VAL A 135 -0.98 20.00 -0.31
N LEU A 136 0.11 19.23 -0.46
CA LEU A 136 1.02 19.30 -1.59
C LEU A 136 1.46 17.89 -1.95
N PHE A 137 1.03 17.41 -3.12
CA PHE A 137 1.50 16.15 -3.69
C PHE A 137 2.77 16.38 -4.50
N ASP A 138 3.85 15.69 -4.12
CA ASP A 138 5.11 15.63 -4.87
C ASP A 138 5.32 14.21 -5.42
N GLU A 139 5.22 14.07 -6.73
CA GLU A 139 5.32 12.79 -7.41
C GLU A 139 6.69 12.10 -7.25
N ASN A 140 7.73 12.84 -6.88
CA ASN A 140 9.07 12.28 -6.72
C ASN A 140 9.25 11.57 -5.38
N ILE A 141 8.52 11.99 -4.35
CA ILE A 141 8.70 11.49 -2.98
C ILE A 141 7.45 10.85 -2.39
N CYS A 142 6.25 11.30 -2.81
CA CYS A 142 5.01 10.74 -2.28
C CYS A 142 4.80 9.31 -2.79
N ARG A 143 4.61 8.38 -1.85
CA ARG A 143 4.26 6.99 -2.15
C ARG A 143 3.15 6.53 -1.22
N ASN A 144 2.20 5.81 -1.77
CA ASN A 144 1.25 5.03 -0.98
C ASN A 144 1.78 3.62 -0.75
N ILE A 145 1.25 2.97 0.27
CA ILE A 145 1.66 1.63 0.68
C ILE A 145 0.49 0.68 0.48
N MET A 146 0.74 -0.41 -0.23
CA MET A 146 -0.23 -1.47 -0.51
C MET A 146 0.28 -2.79 0.06
N VAL A 147 -0.59 -3.55 0.71
CA VAL A 147 -0.27 -4.93 1.05
C VAL A 147 -0.29 -5.78 -0.22
N ASP A 148 0.72 -6.61 -0.40
CA ASP A 148 0.82 -7.52 -1.55
C ASP A 148 -0.26 -8.60 -1.45
N ILE A 149 -1.01 -8.83 -2.51
CA ILE A 149 -2.08 -9.83 -2.52
C ILE A 149 -1.56 -11.24 -2.26
N ARG A 150 -0.31 -11.53 -2.63
CA ARG A 150 0.32 -12.84 -2.37
C ARG A 150 0.50 -13.08 -0.87
N TYR A 151 0.81 -12.02 -0.10
CA TYR A 151 0.86 -12.12 1.36
C TYR A 151 -0.54 -12.37 1.95
N VAL A 152 -1.55 -11.68 1.47
CA VAL A 152 -2.94 -11.91 1.92
C VAL A 152 -3.35 -13.35 1.66
N LEU A 153 -3.11 -13.86 0.48
CA LEU A 153 -3.41 -15.25 0.12
C LEU A 153 -2.59 -16.26 0.95
N TRP A 154 -1.32 -15.96 1.21
CA TRP A 154 -0.49 -16.77 2.10
C TRP A 154 -1.04 -16.84 3.53
N VAL A 155 -1.54 -15.71 4.03
CA VAL A 155 -2.19 -15.66 5.36
C VAL A 155 -3.44 -16.53 5.38
N ILE A 156 -4.27 -16.48 4.35
CA ILE A 156 -5.49 -17.29 4.26
C ILE A 156 -5.15 -18.77 4.15
N ASP A 157 -4.30 -19.13 3.20
CA ASP A 157 -4.01 -20.51 2.86
C ASP A 157 -3.09 -21.19 3.89
N ILE A 158 -1.88 -20.67 4.06
CA ILE A 158 -0.84 -21.33 4.85
C ILE A 158 -0.90 -20.97 6.32
N TYR A 159 -1.00 -19.67 6.63
CA TYR A 159 -1.02 -19.25 8.02
C TYR A 159 -2.33 -19.63 8.72
N ALA A 160 -3.48 -19.39 8.14
CA ALA A 160 -4.77 -19.72 8.72
C ALA A 160 -5.22 -21.17 8.44
N GLY A 161 -4.66 -21.82 7.42
CA GLY A 161 -5.06 -23.17 6.99
C GLY A 161 -6.42 -23.20 6.29
N ALA A 162 -6.85 -22.06 5.72
CA ALA A 162 -8.12 -21.89 5.05
C ALA A 162 -8.01 -21.96 3.51
N GLY A 163 -7.18 -22.86 3.00
CA GLY A 163 -6.93 -23.02 1.56
C GLY A 163 -8.19 -23.29 0.74
N HIS A 164 -9.26 -23.80 1.37
CA HIS A 164 -10.56 -23.97 0.69
C HIS A 164 -11.12 -22.65 0.17
N LEU A 165 -10.90 -21.52 0.88
CA LEU A 165 -11.33 -20.20 0.41
C LEU A 165 -10.54 -19.75 -0.83
N VAL A 166 -9.24 -20.08 -0.86
CA VAL A 166 -8.40 -19.75 -2.01
C VAL A 166 -8.81 -20.57 -3.25
N ASN A 167 -9.29 -21.80 -3.06
CA ASN A 167 -9.79 -22.64 -4.15
C ASN A 167 -11.09 -22.10 -4.79
N GLU A 168 -11.82 -21.21 -4.13
CA GLU A 168 -13.00 -20.53 -4.68
C GLU A 168 -12.62 -19.31 -5.53
N MET A 169 -11.35 -18.88 -5.48
CA MET A 169 -10.87 -17.69 -6.18
C MET A 169 -10.29 -18.07 -7.55
N ASN A 170 -10.43 -17.15 -8.50
CA ASN A 170 -9.77 -17.26 -9.79
C ASN A 170 -8.37 -16.61 -9.68
N LEU A 171 -7.35 -17.42 -9.46
CA LEU A 171 -5.97 -16.98 -9.38
C LEU A 171 -5.33 -16.93 -10.77
N VAL A 172 -4.64 -15.85 -11.04
CA VAL A 172 -3.87 -15.63 -12.28
C VAL A 172 -2.39 -15.63 -11.92
N GLU A 173 -1.60 -16.47 -12.62
CA GLU A 173 -0.14 -16.58 -12.49
C GLU A 173 0.60 -15.68 -13.49
#